data_9448feb534d36f5be8d5cb7c0b3642eb
#
_entry.id   9448feb534d36f5be8d5cb7c0b3642eb
#
_cell.length_a   1.000
_cell.length_b   1.000
_cell.length_c   1.000
_cell.angle_alpha   90.00
_cell.angle_beta   90.00
_cell.angle_gamma   90.00
#
_symmetry.space_group_name_H-M   'P 1'
#
loop_
_entity.id
_entity.type
_entity.pdbx_description
1 polymer ?
#
loop_
_entity_poly.entity_id
_entity_poly.type
_entity_poly.pdbx_seq_one_letter_code
_entity_poly.pdbx_strand_id
1 'polypeptide(L)'
;MSRVLIATSPEKGHLNPMVGVAQWLRRLGHTVGWLCIPEPAPQLESLGVEVLRLPHVEAAPPGIETGGEALAKLVLDDVALGKWIRGLLLDSVPAMLEPVREVVRAFRPDVMALDGMQYAAVLAAHTEGIPWAGVSSALTLLEPRPEIPLLRNVRALKDDRQALFRRHGFDARFRTCECLSPRLNVIFATEDFLGPDAGVPPDTLLAGPSIPPEARGDEVPFPWERLGEKPVLYVSFGSQISYQPELFRLIAEAAKPFGVTLVLCAGELADTDFPSTLPGDVVAVRYTPQRQVLERAAAFISHGGANSVMEAMTAGVPMLLLPVCNDQPVQAHFLEKAGAGLARDPRTLTVESCREAIAQLLAPKSSMRDRVAEISRSYRAHDGARTAAERIAGLVA
;
A
#
# COMPACT_ATOMS: atom_id res chain seq x y z
N MET A 1 14.90 23.56 11.49
CA MET A 1 15.29 22.87 10.26
C MET A 1 15.98 21.59 10.67
N SER A 2 15.42 20.41 10.33
CA SER A 2 15.90 19.10 10.78
C SER A 2 16.26 18.22 9.61
N ARG A 3 17.11 17.22 9.85
CA ARG A 3 17.43 16.16 8.89
C ARG A 3 16.52 14.96 9.17
N VAL A 4 15.67 14.63 8.23
CA VAL A 4 14.71 13.52 8.36
C VAL A 4 15.13 12.39 7.43
N LEU A 5 15.32 11.19 7.98
CA LEU A 5 15.59 10.00 7.18
C LEU A 5 14.31 9.18 7.05
N ILE A 6 13.86 8.96 5.81
CA ILE A 6 12.78 8.04 5.49
C ILE A 6 13.38 6.69 5.13
N ALA A 7 12.87 5.58 5.70
CA ALA A 7 13.28 4.24 5.29
C ALA A 7 12.07 3.37 4.97
N THR A 8 12.03 2.84 3.73
CA THR A 8 10.97 1.98 3.20
C THR A 8 11.55 0.84 2.36
N SER A 9 10.72 -0.12 2.00
CA SER A 9 11.01 -0.98 0.86
C SER A 9 10.75 -0.24 -0.46
N PRO A 10 11.25 -0.74 -1.60
CA PRO A 10 11.08 -0.10 -2.92
C PRO A 10 9.69 -0.32 -3.53
N GLU A 11 8.90 -1.22 -2.99
CA GLU A 11 7.58 -1.53 -3.51
C GLU A 11 6.63 -0.34 -3.39
N LYS A 12 5.87 -0.07 -4.44
CA LYS A 12 4.94 1.08 -4.52
C LYS A 12 3.93 1.12 -3.38
N GLY A 13 3.56 -0.04 -2.81
CA GLY A 13 2.68 -0.13 -1.65
C GLY A 13 3.24 0.61 -0.43
N HIS A 14 4.52 0.48 -0.18
CA HIS A 14 5.24 1.06 0.96
C HIS A 14 5.78 2.47 0.67
N LEU A 15 6.19 2.69 -0.58
CA LEU A 15 6.84 3.93 -0.99
C LEU A 15 5.84 5.07 -1.21
N ASN A 16 4.74 4.82 -1.93
CA ASN A 16 3.79 5.86 -2.34
C ASN A 16 3.19 6.68 -1.18
N PRO A 17 2.80 6.09 -0.03
CA PRO A 17 2.31 6.88 1.10
C PRO A 17 3.32 7.86 1.64
N MET A 18 4.62 7.56 1.50
CA MET A 18 5.70 8.40 2.00
C MET A 18 6.10 9.53 1.04
N VAL A 19 5.72 9.45 -0.25
CA VAL A 19 6.04 10.51 -1.23
C VAL A 19 5.45 11.84 -0.80
N GLY A 20 4.16 11.88 -0.43
CA GLY A 20 3.52 13.10 0.05
C GLY A 20 4.17 13.64 1.32
N VAL A 21 4.52 12.76 2.26
CA VAL A 21 5.22 13.12 3.50
C VAL A 21 6.58 13.75 3.19
N ALA A 22 7.37 13.15 2.28
CA ALA A 22 8.67 13.68 1.88
C ALA A 22 8.56 15.05 1.21
N GLN A 23 7.59 15.23 0.32
CA GLN A 23 7.33 16.51 -0.33
C GLN A 23 6.95 17.61 0.68
N TRP A 24 6.09 17.29 1.66
CA TRP A 24 5.74 18.22 2.73
C TRP A 24 6.92 18.53 3.65
N LEU A 25 7.71 17.55 4.07
CA LEU A 25 8.92 17.79 4.86
C LEU A 25 9.86 18.78 4.17
N ARG A 26 10.07 18.61 2.86
CA ARG A 26 10.88 19.54 2.07
C ARG A 26 10.27 20.94 2.01
N ARG A 27 8.96 21.05 1.78
CA ARG A 27 8.24 22.36 1.78
C ARG A 27 8.32 23.07 3.12
N LEU A 28 8.38 22.31 4.22
CA LEU A 28 8.58 22.83 5.56
C LEU A 28 10.05 23.21 5.87
N GLY A 29 10.94 23.04 4.90
CA GLY A 29 12.35 23.43 5.00
C GLY A 29 13.26 22.39 5.65
N HIS A 30 12.82 21.12 5.78
CA HIS A 30 13.65 20.04 6.28
C HIS A 30 14.51 19.42 5.18
N THR A 31 15.69 18.89 5.54
CA THR A 31 16.50 18.05 4.66
C THR A 31 15.98 16.61 4.74
N VAL A 32 15.64 16.03 3.61
CA VAL A 32 15.07 14.67 3.54
C VAL A 32 16.04 13.73 2.84
N GLY A 33 16.52 12.71 3.57
CA GLY A 33 17.19 11.55 3.00
C GLY A 33 16.20 10.39 2.88
N TRP A 34 16.29 9.60 1.82
CA TRP A 34 15.44 8.43 1.63
C TRP A 34 16.28 7.18 1.33
N LEU A 35 16.14 6.20 2.19
CA LEU A 35 16.76 4.89 2.08
C LEU A 35 15.69 3.85 1.73
N CYS A 36 15.75 3.28 0.53
CA CYS A 36 15.01 2.06 0.22
C CYS A 36 15.89 0.84 0.48
N ILE A 37 15.32 -0.18 1.09
CA ILE A 37 16.02 -1.42 1.43
C ILE A 37 15.38 -2.56 0.65
N PRO A 38 16.16 -3.32 -0.15
CA PRO A 38 17.63 -3.24 -0.31
C PRO A 38 18.13 -2.19 -1.31
N GLU A 39 17.31 -1.70 -2.24
CA GLU A 39 17.73 -0.82 -3.34
C GLU A 39 16.78 0.36 -3.52
N PRO A 40 17.29 1.53 -3.98
CA PRO A 40 16.44 2.70 -4.24
C PRO A 40 15.47 2.46 -5.40
N ALA A 41 14.22 2.90 -5.21
CA ALA A 41 13.25 2.96 -6.30
C ALA A 41 13.62 4.11 -7.28
N PRO A 42 13.56 3.88 -8.61
CA PRO A 42 13.94 4.90 -9.60
C PRO A 42 13.19 6.24 -9.45
N GLN A 43 11.93 6.21 -9.02
CA GLN A 43 11.12 7.42 -8.85
C GLN A 43 11.64 8.40 -7.80
N LEU A 44 12.51 7.97 -6.85
CA LEU A 44 13.05 8.83 -5.80
C LEU A 44 13.91 9.97 -6.37
N GLU A 45 14.57 9.75 -7.50
CA GLU A 45 15.43 10.75 -8.14
C GLU A 45 14.65 12.01 -8.57
N SER A 46 13.36 11.84 -8.92
CA SER A 46 12.48 12.94 -9.33
C SER A 46 11.90 13.74 -8.15
N LEU A 47 11.98 13.22 -6.92
CA LEU A 47 11.35 13.84 -5.74
C LEU A 47 12.20 14.93 -5.08
N GLY A 48 13.45 15.12 -5.53
CA GLY A 48 14.38 16.10 -4.95
C GLY A 48 14.78 15.82 -3.51
N VAL A 49 14.74 14.56 -3.10
CA VAL A 49 15.27 14.03 -1.83
C VAL A 49 16.72 13.55 -2.03
N GLU A 50 17.49 13.46 -0.94
CA GLU A 50 18.81 12.82 -0.99
C GLU A 50 18.60 11.29 -1.04
N VAL A 51 18.85 10.66 -2.18
CA VAL A 51 18.72 9.22 -2.36
C VAL A 51 19.90 8.52 -1.70
N LEU A 52 19.63 7.84 -0.59
CA LEU A 52 20.63 7.11 0.16
C LEU A 52 20.71 5.67 -0.35
N ARG A 53 21.94 5.15 -0.46
CA ARG A 53 22.21 3.81 -0.96
C ARG A 53 22.95 3.01 0.09
N LEU A 54 22.57 1.74 0.25
CA LEU A 54 23.37 0.81 1.07
C LEU A 54 24.74 0.60 0.42
N PRO A 55 25.81 0.48 1.20
CA PRO A 55 27.06 -0.06 0.71
C PRO A 55 26.79 -1.48 0.16
N HIS A 56 27.65 -1.93 -0.74
CA HIS A 56 27.49 -3.24 -1.40
C HIS A 56 27.33 -4.35 -0.35
N VAL A 57 26.20 -5.07 -0.44
CA VAL A 57 25.88 -6.19 0.46
C VAL A 57 25.99 -7.47 -0.35
N GLU A 58 27.02 -8.28 -0.11
CA GLU A 58 27.26 -9.55 -0.84
C GLU A 58 26.15 -10.59 -0.67
N ALA A 59 25.32 -10.45 0.37
CA ALA A 59 24.24 -11.37 0.72
C ALA A 59 22.87 -10.73 0.67
N ALA A 60 22.55 -9.98 -0.38
CA ALA A 60 21.15 -9.70 -0.66
C ALA A 60 20.41 -11.04 -0.80
N PRO A 61 19.28 -11.27 -0.12
CA PRO A 61 18.52 -12.48 -0.31
C PRO A 61 18.26 -12.65 -1.81
N PRO A 62 18.37 -13.87 -2.36
CA PRO A 62 18.14 -14.08 -3.78
C PRO A 62 16.80 -13.45 -4.13
N GLY A 63 16.85 -12.46 -5.02
CA GLY A 63 15.67 -11.75 -5.45
C GLY A 63 14.70 -12.78 -6.02
N ILE A 64 13.63 -13.04 -5.31
CA ILE A 64 12.46 -13.62 -5.93
C ILE A 64 12.00 -12.53 -6.89
N GLU A 65 11.78 -12.90 -8.15
CA GLU A 65 11.14 -11.98 -9.09
C GLU A 65 9.87 -11.44 -8.41
N THR A 66 9.93 -10.19 -7.97
CA THR A 66 8.92 -9.60 -7.06
C THR A 66 7.70 -9.08 -7.82
N GLY A 67 7.37 -9.69 -8.97
CA GLY A 67 6.24 -9.29 -9.81
C GLY A 67 5.82 -10.34 -10.81
N GLY A 68 4.77 -10.02 -11.58
CA GLY A 68 4.28 -10.83 -12.68
C GLY A 68 3.77 -12.21 -12.29
N GLU A 69 3.93 -13.17 -13.20
CA GLU A 69 3.44 -14.55 -13.04
C GLU A 69 4.12 -15.30 -11.88
N ALA A 70 5.43 -15.05 -11.65
CA ALA A 70 6.20 -15.71 -10.60
C ALA A 70 5.64 -15.41 -9.21
N LEU A 71 5.35 -14.15 -8.90
CA LEU A 71 4.75 -13.78 -7.64
C LEU A 71 3.29 -14.26 -7.53
N ALA A 72 2.52 -14.23 -8.61
CA ALA A 72 1.16 -14.77 -8.64
C ALA A 72 1.13 -16.27 -8.27
N LYS A 73 2.12 -17.04 -8.70
CA LYS A 73 2.29 -18.45 -8.30
C LYS A 73 2.74 -18.62 -6.85
N LEU A 74 3.69 -17.77 -6.41
CA LEU A 74 4.22 -17.83 -5.04
C LEU A 74 3.13 -17.63 -3.99
N VAL A 75 2.21 -16.66 -4.19
CA VAL A 75 1.16 -16.36 -3.22
C VAL A 75 0.10 -17.47 -3.09
N LEU A 76 0.06 -18.41 -4.02
CA LEU A 76 -0.80 -19.59 -3.97
C LEU A 76 -0.19 -20.76 -3.21
N ASP A 77 1.12 -20.73 -2.93
CA ASP A 77 1.84 -21.74 -2.16
C ASP A 77 2.14 -21.23 -0.75
N ASP A 78 1.35 -21.66 0.23
CA ASP A 78 1.47 -21.24 1.63
C ASP A 78 2.88 -21.47 2.23
N VAL A 79 3.58 -22.53 1.80
CA VAL A 79 4.93 -22.86 2.32
C VAL A 79 5.97 -21.93 1.69
N ALA A 80 5.91 -21.73 0.38
CA ALA A 80 6.81 -20.84 -0.34
C ALA A 80 6.60 -19.38 0.13
N LEU A 81 5.34 -18.95 0.27
CA LEU A 81 4.99 -17.64 0.79
C LEU A 81 5.51 -17.43 2.22
N GLY A 82 5.35 -18.42 3.09
CA GLY A 82 5.86 -18.35 4.47
C GLY A 82 7.38 -18.20 4.52
N LYS A 83 8.13 -18.93 3.68
CA LYS A 83 9.59 -18.81 3.57
C LYS A 83 10.00 -17.43 3.05
N TRP A 84 9.30 -16.93 2.03
CA TRP A 84 9.57 -15.62 1.45
C TRP A 84 9.34 -14.50 2.47
N ILE A 85 8.20 -14.52 3.19
CA ILE A 85 7.89 -13.54 4.25
C ILE A 85 8.96 -13.59 5.36
N ARG A 86 9.38 -14.80 5.78
CA ARG A 86 10.44 -14.96 6.76
C ARG A 86 11.77 -14.36 6.27
N GLY A 87 12.13 -14.64 5.02
CA GLY A 87 13.33 -14.09 4.37
C GLY A 87 13.34 -12.57 4.41
N LEU A 88 12.22 -11.95 4.02
CA LEU A 88 12.08 -10.48 4.02
C LEU A 88 12.15 -9.88 5.42
N LEU A 89 11.40 -10.44 6.39
CA LEU A 89 11.21 -9.79 7.68
C LEU A 89 12.31 -10.15 8.71
N LEU A 90 12.90 -11.33 8.62
CA LEU A 90 13.82 -11.82 9.66
C LEU A 90 15.19 -12.16 9.13
N ASP A 91 15.28 -13.01 8.11
CA ASP A 91 16.56 -13.62 7.74
C ASP A 91 17.50 -12.63 7.02
N SER A 92 16.94 -11.57 6.40
CA SER A 92 17.71 -10.46 5.79
C SER A 92 18.31 -9.49 6.82
N VAL A 93 17.73 -9.39 8.02
CA VAL A 93 18.08 -8.34 9.00
C VAL A 93 19.54 -8.40 9.45
N PRO A 94 20.14 -9.56 9.77
CA PRO A 94 21.55 -9.61 10.19
C PRO A 94 22.52 -9.06 9.16
N ALA A 95 22.26 -9.32 7.87
CA ALA A 95 23.10 -8.82 6.77
C ALA A 95 22.89 -7.32 6.51
N MET A 96 21.69 -6.82 6.75
CA MET A 96 21.30 -5.43 6.43
C MET A 96 21.59 -4.45 7.58
N LEU A 97 21.66 -4.91 8.83
CA LEU A 97 21.67 -4.02 9.98
C LEU A 97 22.89 -3.08 9.99
N GLU A 98 24.11 -3.59 9.85
CA GLU A 98 25.29 -2.72 9.89
C GLU A 98 25.38 -1.79 8.66
N PRO A 99 25.15 -2.25 7.42
CA PRO A 99 25.02 -1.36 6.27
C PRO A 99 24.00 -0.21 6.47
N VAL A 100 22.84 -0.50 7.05
CA VAL A 100 21.85 0.54 7.37
C VAL A 100 22.37 1.51 8.43
N ARG A 101 23.03 1.01 9.48
CA ARG A 101 23.65 1.86 10.52
C ARG A 101 24.72 2.78 9.96
N GLU A 102 25.55 2.30 9.03
CA GLU A 102 26.55 3.13 8.34
C GLU A 102 25.90 4.30 7.60
N VAL A 103 24.81 4.04 6.87
CA VAL A 103 24.04 5.10 6.20
C VAL A 103 23.43 6.09 7.20
N VAL A 104 22.85 5.59 8.29
CA VAL A 104 22.25 6.41 9.36
C VAL A 104 23.32 7.32 9.99
N ARG A 105 24.50 6.77 10.34
CA ARG A 105 25.61 7.56 10.91
C ARG A 105 26.18 8.58 9.94
N ALA A 106 26.25 8.25 8.65
CA ALA A 106 26.73 9.17 7.62
C ALA A 106 25.73 10.32 7.36
N PHE A 107 24.45 10.00 7.26
CA PHE A 107 23.39 10.99 7.06
C PHE A 107 23.12 11.83 8.31
N ARG A 108 23.31 11.30 9.51
CA ARG A 108 23.07 11.94 10.82
C ARG A 108 21.67 12.56 10.91
N PRO A 109 20.59 11.74 10.83
CA PRO A 109 19.24 12.24 10.96
C PRO A 109 18.93 12.69 12.38
N ASP A 110 18.14 13.75 12.52
CA ASP A 110 17.57 14.19 13.79
C ASP A 110 16.35 13.34 14.17
N VAL A 111 15.66 12.80 13.16
CA VAL A 111 14.49 11.92 13.31
C VAL A 111 14.39 10.98 12.11
N MET A 112 13.80 9.80 12.32
CA MET A 112 13.53 8.84 11.24
C MET A 112 12.02 8.60 11.08
N ALA A 113 11.56 8.45 9.82
CA ALA A 113 10.23 8.01 9.46
C ALA A 113 10.34 6.62 8.82
N LEU A 114 9.88 5.61 9.52
CA LEU A 114 10.18 4.22 9.19
C LEU A 114 8.90 3.45 8.85
N ASP A 115 8.94 2.71 7.76
CA ASP A 115 8.01 1.59 7.60
C ASP A 115 8.29 0.57 8.73
N GLY A 116 7.27 0.27 9.52
CA GLY A 116 7.37 -0.60 10.69
C GLY A 116 7.82 -2.03 10.40
N MET A 117 7.84 -2.44 9.12
CA MET A 117 8.37 -3.73 8.66
C MET A 117 9.85 -3.69 8.26
N GLN A 118 10.47 -2.51 8.15
CA GLN A 118 11.91 -2.38 7.87
C GLN A 118 12.72 -2.58 9.16
N TYR A 119 12.79 -3.82 9.65
CA TYR A 119 13.37 -4.13 10.97
C TYR A 119 14.82 -3.71 11.11
N ALA A 120 15.64 -3.80 10.06
CA ALA A 120 17.01 -3.30 10.08
C ALA A 120 17.06 -1.79 10.37
N ALA A 121 16.17 -1.00 9.75
CA ALA A 121 16.10 0.45 9.98
C ALA A 121 15.55 0.78 11.39
N VAL A 122 14.56 0.03 11.86
CA VAL A 122 14.01 0.18 13.22
C VAL A 122 15.08 -0.13 14.27
N LEU A 123 15.85 -1.23 14.11
CA LEU A 123 16.94 -1.59 15.01
C LEU A 123 18.09 -0.58 14.93
N ALA A 124 18.38 -0.03 13.74
CA ALA A 124 19.37 1.03 13.58
C ALA A 124 18.96 2.29 14.35
N ALA A 125 17.70 2.75 14.20
CA ALA A 125 17.19 3.89 14.95
C ALA A 125 17.27 3.69 16.47
N HIS A 126 16.89 2.50 16.96
CA HIS A 126 16.98 2.15 18.36
C HIS A 126 18.44 2.16 18.85
N THR A 127 19.35 1.51 18.12
CA THR A 127 20.76 1.37 18.53
C THR A 127 21.53 2.69 18.50
N GLU A 128 21.24 3.55 17.52
CA GLU A 128 21.85 4.89 17.41
C GLU A 128 21.12 5.94 18.28
N GLY A 129 20.07 5.57 19.01
CA GLY A 129 19.33 6.47 19.91
C GLY A 129 18.54 7.56 19.19
N ILE A 130 18.18 7.36 17.93
CA ILE A 130 17.48 8.37 17.11
C ILE A 130 15.97 8.21 17.30
N PRO A 131 15.23 9.31 17.60
CA PRO A 131 13.78 9.27 17.65
C PRO A 131 13.20 8.90 16.28
N TRP A 132 12.12 8.11 16.29
CA TRP A 132 11.50 7.70 15.05
C TRP A 132 9.98 7.60 15.14
N ALA A 133 9.32 7.79 14.00
CA ALA A 133 7.91 7.51 13.80
C ALA A 133 7.75 6.23 12.98
N GLY A 134 6.87 5.34 13.39
CA GLY A 134 6.38 4.24 12.57
C GLY A 134 5.33 4.77 11.60
N VAL A 135 5.51 4.51 10.31
CA VAL A 135 4.52 4.92 9.29
C VAL A 135 3.99 3.65 8.63
N SER A 136 2.73 3.35 8.92
CA SER A 136 2.07 2.18 8.34
C SER A 136 1.65 2.48 6.90
N SER A 137 2.09 1.64 5.98
CA SER A 137 1.66 1.67 4.58
C SER A 137 0.30 0.99 4.37
N ALA A 138 -0.26 0.40 5.43
CA ALA A 138 -1.47 -0.40 5.40
C ALA A 138 -2.30 -0.19 6.67
N LEU A 139 -3.31 -1.05 6.92
CA LEU A 139 -4.10 -1.06 8.14
C LEU A 139 -3.73 -2.22 9.08
N THR A 140 -2.56 -2.81 8.92
CA THR A 140 -2.10 -3.97 9.72
C THR A 140 -1.83 -3.64 11.19
N LEU A 141 -1.72 -2.35 11.53
CA LEU A 141 -1.75 -1.89 12.92
C LEU A 141 -3.13 -2.05 13.59
N LEU A 142 -4.19 -2.21 12.80
CA LEU A 142 -5.59 -2.29 13.23
C LEU A 142 -6.16 -3.70 13.05
N GLU A 143 -5.45 -4.71 13.47
CA GLU A 143 -5.86 -6.10 13.25
C GLU A 143 -7.32 -6.35 13.65
N PRO A 144 -8.22 -6.61 12.68
CA PRO A 144 -9.64 -6.80 12.98
C PRO A 144 -9.88 -8.14 13.68
N ARG A 145 -10.97 -8.23 14.43
CA ARG A 145 -11.43 -9.49 15.04
C ARG A 145 -12.72 -9.96 14.36
N PRO A 146 -12.88 -11.26 14.04
CA PRO A 146 -11.95 -12.39 14.28
C PRO A 146 -10.67 -12.29 13.44
N GLU A 147 -9.65 -13.07 13.85
CA GLU A 147 -8.37 -13.14 13.14
C GLU A 147 -8.51 -13.48 11.65
N ILE A 148 -7.78 -12.77 10.81
CA ILE A 148 -7.76 -13.00 9.36
C ILE A 148 -6.83 -14.17 9.04
N PRO A 149 -7.31 -15.27 8.41
CA PRO A 149 -6.50 -16.45 8.13
C PRO A 149 -5.26 -16.17 7.28
N LEU A 150 -5.36 -15.23 6.33
CA LEU A 150 -4.25 -14.88 5.40
C LEU A 150 -3.04 -14.24 6.11
N LEU A 151 -3.19 -13.76 7.35
CA LEU A 151 -2.08 -13.26 8.17
C LEU A 151 -1.36 -14.36 8.97
N ARG A 152 -1.72 -15.63 8.80
CA ARG A 152 -1.17 -16.77 9.57
C ARG A 152 0.36 -16.86 9.47
N ASN A 153 0.91 -16.72 8.25
CA ASN A 153 2.36 -16.79 8.02
C ASN A 153 3.13 -15.70 8.79
N VAL A 154 2.60 -14.50 8.84
CA VAL A 154 3.18 -13.37 9.60
C VAL A 154 3.08 -13.62 11.11
N ARG A 155 1.95 -14.14 11.58
CA ARG A 155 1.74 -14.46 13.01
C ARG A 155 2.67 -15.56 13.50
N ALA A 156 2.94 -16.56 12.66
CA ALA A 156 3.87 -17.64 12.97
C ALA A 156 5.29 -17.16 13.29
N LEU A 157 5.67 -15.97 12.82
CA LEU A 157 6.99 -15.37 13.07
C LEU A 157 7.07 -14.57 14.38
N LYS A 158 6.02 -14.53 15.20
CA LYS A 158 5.92 -13.68 16.39
C LYS A 158 7.10 -13.87 17.35
N ASP A 159 7.41 -15.10 17.72
CA ASP A 159 8.43 -15.39 18.73
C ASP A 159 9.84 -15.16 18.17
N ASP A 160 10.10 -15.56 16.93
CA ASP A 160 11.38 -15.32 16.25
C ASP A 160 11.66 -13.82 16.11
N ARG A 161 10.63 -13.05 15.74
CA ARG A 161 10.69 -11.59 15.64
C ARG A 161 11.01 -10.95 16.98
N GLN A 162 10.31 -11.33 18.04
CA GLN A 162 10.58 -10.83 19.37
C GLN A 162 11.99 -11.20 19.85
N ALA A 163 12.45 -12.42 19.56
CA ALA A 163 13.80 -12.86 19.87
C ALA A 163 14.87 -12.07 19.11
N LEU A 164 14.62 -11.75 17.83
CA LEU A 164 15.51 -10.90 17.04
C LEU A 164 15.71 -9.53 17.70
N PHE A 165 14.63 -8.85 18.07
CA PHE A 165 14.73 -7.51 18.65
C PHE A 165 15.35 -7.52 20.04
N ARG A 166 15.03 -8.50 20.89
CA ARG A 166 15.64 -8.66 22.22
C ARG A 166 17.17 -8.88 22.17
N ARG A 167 17.69 -9.55 21.15
CA ARG A 167 19.14 -9.69 20.94
C ARG A 167 19.85 -8.35 20.76
N HIS A 168 19.13 -7.32 20.33
CA HIS A 168 19.62 -5.95 20.17
C HIS A 168 19.20 -5.02 21.32
N GLY A 169 18.72 -5.59 22.45
CA GLY A 169 18.34 -4.82 23.63
C GLY A 169 17.02 -4.07 23.48
N PHE A 170 16.21 -4.41 22.49
CA PHE A 170 14.93 -3.74 22.23
C PHE A 170 13.75 -4.67 22.53
N ASP A 171 13.00 -4.38 23.62
CA ASP A 171 11.72 -5.03 23.90
C ASP A 171 10.62 -4.35 23.10
N ALA A 172 10.57 -4.65 21.80
CA ALA A 172 9.71 -4.01 20.84
C ALA A 172 8.26 -4.47 20.96
N ARG A 173 7.33 -3.57 20.72
CA ARG A 173 5.90 -3.86 20.56
C ARG A 173 5.57 -4.04 19.08
N PHE A 174 4.74 -5.03 18.79
CA PHE A 174 4.31 -5.31 17.41
C PHE A 174 2.78 -5.36 17.31
N ARG A 175 2.28 -4.93 16.16
CA ARG A 175 0.95 -5.25 15.65
C ARG A 175 1.11 -5.97 14.34
N THR A 176 0.54 -7.17 14.23
CA THR A 176 0.75 -8.07 13.08
C THR A 176 2.24 -8.27 12.80
N CYS A 177 2.80 -7.54 11.84
CA CYS A 177 4.23 -7.56 11.48
C CYS A 177 4.94 -6.21 11.71
N GLU A 178 4.21 -5.16 11.98
CA GLU A 178 4.78 -3.83 12.13
C GLU A 178 5.28 -3.59 13.55
N CYS A 179 6.52 -3.12 13.66
CA CYS A 179 7.09 -2.64 14.90
C CYS A 179 6.50 -1.27 15.23
N LEU A 180 5.92 -1.14 16.42
CA LEU A 180 5.37 0.13 16.90
C LEU A 180 6.48 1.02 17.44
N SER A 181 6.48 2.26 16.97
CA SER A 181 7.27 3.30 17.61
C SER A 181 6.73 3.61 19.00
N PRO A 182 7.59 3.83 20.00
CA PRO A 182 7.16 4.27 21.32
C PRO A 182 6.75 5.75 21.37
N ARG A 183 6.90 6.50 20.27
CA ARG A 183 6.66 7.95 20.23
C ARG A 183 5.50 8.35 19.33
N LEU A 184 5.43 7.80 18.10
CA LEU A 184 4.42 8.15 17.11
C LEU A 184 4.28 7.01 16.11
N ASN A 185 3.04 6.60 15.86
CA ASN A 185 2.69 5.75 14.74
C ASN A 185 1.68 6.50 13.86
N VAL A 186 1.78 6.34 12.55
CA VAL A 186 0.92 7.03 11.58
C VAL A 186 0.16 6.02 10.74
N ILE A 187 -1.14 6.22 10.63
CA ILE A 187 -2.04 5.48 9.73
C ILE A 187 -2.73 6.48 8.81
N PHE A 188 -2.72 6.21 7.51
CA PHE A 188 -3.35 7.07 6.50
C PHE A 188 -4.83 6.71 6.27
N ALA A 189 -5.62 6.90 7.32
CA ALA A 189 -7.07 6.73 7.29
C ALA A 189 -7.73 7.73 8.25
N THR A 190 -9.05 7.84 8.20
CA THR A 190 -9.85 8.63 9.15
C THR A 190 -10.72 7.73 10.01
N GLU A 191 -11.18 8.24 11.14
CA GLU A 191 -12.11 7.53 12.01
C GLU A 191 -13.45 7.24 11.30
N ASP A 192 -13.90 8.13 10.41
CA ASP A 192 -15.11 7.92 9.60
C ASP A 192 -15.04 6.67 8.71
N PHE A 193 -13.86 6.32 8.23
CA PHE A 193 -13.64 5.10 7.46
C PHE A 193 -13.51 3.87 8.35
N LEU A 194 -12.76 3.97 9.45
CA LEU A 194 -12.42 2.83 10.30
C LEU A 194 -13.53 2.47 11.28
N GLY A 195 -14.29 3.46 11.71
CA GLY A 195 -15.24 3.37 12.82
C GLY A 195 -14.56 3.52 14.19
N PRO A 196 -15.35 3.86 15.24
CA PRO A 196 -14.83 4.21 16.56
C PRO A 196 -14.20 3.01 17.31
N ASP A 197 -14.52 1.79 16.92
CA ASP A 197 -14.07 0.54 17.52
C ASP A 197 -12.93 -0.14 16.75
N ALA A 198 -12.19 0.62 15.93
CA ALA A 198 -11.10 0.11 15.09
C ALA A 198 -9.89 -0.45 15.87
N GLY A 199 -9.82 -0.26 17.17
CA GLY A 199 -8.74 -0.78 18.01
C GLY A 199 -7.39 -0.10 17.73
N VAL A 200 -7.42 1.20 17.44
CA VAL A 200 -6.24 2.03 17.17
C VAL A 200 -5.27 1.93 18.35
N PRO A 201 -3.98 1.55 18.13
CA PRO A 201 -3.00 1.50 19.20
C PRO A 201 -2.76 2.86 19.86
N PRO A 202 -2.33 2.91 21.13
CA PRO A 202 -1.81 4.14 21.73
C PRO A 202 -0.69 4.76 20.88
N ASP A 203 -0.50 6.07 21.01
CA ASP A 203 0.53 6.81 20.26
C ASP A 203 0.39 6.72 18.72
N THR A 204 -0.86 6.52 18.26
CA THR A 204 -1.17 6.42 16.83
C THR A 204 -2.00 7.62 16.35
N LEU A 205 -1.52 8.24 15.28
CA LEU A 205 -2.18 9.32 14.56
C LEU A 205 -2.96 8.74 13.37
N LEU A 206 -4.26 8.97 13.34
CA LEU A 206 -5.07 8.82 12.12
C LEU A 206 -4.92 10.12 11.32
N ALA A 207 -4.01 10.11 10.34
CA ALA A 207 -3.62 11.33 9.65
C ALA A 207 -4.61 11.75 8.54
N GLY A 208 -5.46 10.83 8.10
CA GLY A 208 -6.18 10.98 6.82
C GLY A 208 -5.32 10.53 5.64
N PRO A 209 -5.78 10.71 4.40
CA PRO A 209 -5.12 10.17 3.22
C PRO A 209 -3.77 10.84 2.94
N SER A 210 -2.76 10.05 2.60
CA SER A 210 -1.47 10.58 2.11
C SER A 210 -1.53 10.86 0.62
N ILE A 211 -2.07 12.01 0.26
CA ILE A 211 -2.10 12.46 -1.14
C ILE A 211 -0.93 13.42 -1.36
N PRO A 212 -0.01 13.12 -2.28
CA PRO A 212 1.13 13.99 -2.54
C PRO A 212 0.68 15.33 -3.15
N PRO A 213 1.23 16.46 -2.67
CA PRO A 213 0.90 17.78 -3.20
C PRO A 213 1.54 18.08 -4.57
N GLU A 214 2.46 17.24 -5.02
CA GLU A 214 3.16 17.33 -6.31
C GLU A 214 3.08 15.98 -7.03
N ALA A 215 3.67 15.90 -8.23
CA ALA A 215 3.81 14.63 -8.95
C ALA A 215 4.56 13.58 -8.11
N ARG A 216 4.16 12.31 -8.25
CA ARG A 216 4.82 11.20 -7.55
C ARG A 216 6.09 10.72 -8.22
N GLY A 217 6.31 11.10 -9.49
CA GLY A 217 7.43 10.62 -10.29
C GLY A 217 7.21 9.23 -10.92
N ASP A 218 5.98 8.70 -10.85
CA ASP A 218 5.60 7.44 -11.49
C ASP A 218 4.42 7.57 -12.45
N GLU A 219 4.11 8.81 -12.85
CA GLU A 219 3.08 9.12 -13.83
C GLU A 219 3.46 8.57 -15.20
N VAL A 220 2.47 8.01 -15.88
CA VAL A 220 2.61 7.41 -17.21
C VAL A 220 1.59 8.00 -18.18
N PRO A 221 1.89 8.06 -19.49
CA PRO A 221 0.89 8.38 -20.50
C PRO A 221 -0.29 7.40 -20.45
N PHE A 222 -1.49 7.91 -20.72
CA PHE A 222 -2.71 7.12 -20.77
C PHE A 222 -3.57 7.55 -21.95
N PRO A 223 -4.19 6.63 -22.69
CA PRO A 223 -5.00 6.93 -23.88
C PRO A 223 -6.39 7.47 -23.49
N TRP A 224 -6.46 8.70 -22.99
CA TRP A 224 -7.67 9.35 -22.49
C TRP A 224 -8.76 9.46 -23.56
N GLU A 225 -8.40 9.60 -24.82
CA GLU A 225 -9.29 9.67 -25.97
C GLU A 225 -10.10 8.38 -26.22
N ARG A 226 -9.64 7.26 -25.65
CA ARG A 226 -10.36 5.98 -25.70
C ARG A 226 -11.47 5.89 -24.65
N LEU A 227 -11.47 6.78 -23.65
CA LEU A 227 -12.55 6.88 -22.67
C LEU A 227 -13.66 7.75 -23.24
N GLY A 228 -14.65 7.14 -23.92
CA GLY A 228 -15.82 7.85 -24.42
C GLY A 228 -16.75 8.34 -23.29
N GLU A 229 -18.05 8.44 -23.59
CA GLU A 229 -19.07 8.90 -22.64
C GLU A 229 -19.60 7.79 -21.70
N LYS A 230 -19.22 6.53 -21.93
CA LYS A 230 -19.65 5.40 -21.11
C LYS A 230 -19.07 5.50 -19.68
N PRO A 231 -19.80 5.01 -18.67
CA PRO A 231 -19.25 4.87 -17.33
C PRO A 231 -17.97 4.00 -17.35
N VAL A 232 -16.96 4.42 -16.63
CA VAL A 232 -15.67 3.68 -16.52
C VAL A 232 -15.76 2.70 -15.36
N LEU A 233 -15.55 1.43 -15.63
CA LEU A 233 -15.25 0.40 -14.63
C LEU A 233 -13.75 0.18 -14.63
N TYR A 234 -13.09 0.67 -13.60
CA TYR A 234 -11.64 0.50 -13.44
C TYR A 234 -11.31 -0.81 -12.75
N VAL A 235 -10.26 -1.51 -13.20
CA VAL A 235 -9.77 -2.77 -12.61
C VAL A 235 -8.26 -2.74 -12.47
N SER A 236 -7.76 -2.99 -11.25
CA SER A 236 -6.34 -3.05 -10.98
C SER A 236 -6.02 -3.99 -9.81
N PHE A 237 -5.12 -4.93 -10.04
CA PHE A 237 -4.59 -5.81 -9.00
C PHE A 237 -3.23 -5.33 -8.45
N GLY A 238 -2.91 -4.03 -8.63
CA GLY A 238 -1.69 -3.41 -8.15
C GLY A 238 -0.47 -3.70 -9.02
N SER A 239 0.70 -3.34 -8.52
CA SER A 239 1.95 -3.49 -9.27
C SER A 239 2.61 -4.86 -9.11
N GLN A 240 2.37 -5.55 -8.02
CA GLN A 240 3.02 -6.83 -7.70
C GLN A 240 2.24 -8.04 -8.22
N ILE A 241 0.92 -8.08 -8.00
CA ILE A 241 0.05 -9.22 -8.34
C ILE A 241 -0.84 -8.94 -9.55
N SER A 242 -0.35 -8.11 -10.49
CA SER A 242 -1.09 -7.69 -11.70
C SER A 242 -1.36 -8.82 -12.70
N TYR A 243 -0.63 -9.92 -12.64
CA TYR A 243 -0.82 -11.05 -13.54
C TYR A 243 -1.99 -11.93 -13.10
N GLN A 244 -3.21 -11.57 -13.55
CA GLN A 244 -4.46 -12.23 -13.18
C GLN A 244 -5.37 -12.44 -14.42
N PRO A 245 -4.92 -13.20 -15.44
CA PRO A 245 -5.64 -13.31 -16.71
C PRO A 245 -7.06 -13.88 -16.57
N GLU A 246 -7.26 -14.85 -15.67
CA GLU A 246 -8.57 -15.48 -15.48
C GLU A 246 -9.56 -14.53 -14.78
N LEU A 247 -9.10 -13.75 -13.79
CA LEU A 247 -9.94 -12.74 -13.16
C LEU A 247 -10.31 -11.62 -14.13
N PHE A 248 -9.38 -11.16 -14.97
CA PHE A 248 -9.69 -10.16 -15.99
C PHE A 248 -10.74 -10.67 -17.00
N ARG A 249 -10.66 -11.95 -17.46
CA ARG A 249 -11.67 -12.56 -18.33
C ARG A 249 -13.03 -12.64 -17.64
N LEU A 250 -13.06 -13.13 -16.40
CA LEU A 250 -14.28 -13.24 -15.60
C LEU A 250 -14.95 -11.88 -15.42
N ILE A 251 -14.17 -10.85 -15.05
CA ILE A 251 -14.69 -9.49 -14.84
C ILE A 251 -15.20 -8.89 -16.15
N ALA A 252 -14.47 -9.07 -17.27
CA ALA A 252 -14.89 -8.57 -18.58
C ALA A 252 -16.23 -9.21 -19.02
N GLU A 253 -16.41 -10.51 -18.81
CA GLU A 253 -17.67 -11.21 -19.12
C GLU A 253 -18.81 -10.75 -18.19
N ALA A 254 -18.52 -10.52 -16.90
CA ALA A 254 -19.49 -10.01 -15.94
C ALA A 254 -19.92 -8.56 -16.24
N ALA A 255 -18.99 -7.73 -16.74
CA ALA A 255 -19.22 -6.31 -17.04
C ALA A 255 -20.04 -6.06 -18.32
N LYS A 256 -20.08 -7.02 -19.23
CA LYS A 256 -20.69 -6.92 -20.56
C LYS A 256 -22.11 -6.31 -20.61
N PRO A 257 -23.06 -6.66 -19.69
CA PRO A 257 -24.42 -6.13 -19.74
C PRO A 257 -24.55 -4.65 -19.35
N PHE A 258 -23.51 -4.04 -18.77
CA PHE A 258 -23.63 -2.70 -18.15
C PHE A 258 -23.25 -1.56 -19.08
N GLY A 259 -22.78 -1.82 -20.30
CA GLY A 259 -22.42 -0.77 -21.24
C GLY A 259 -21.31 0.15 -20.76
N VAL A 260 -20.35 -0.39 -19.99
CA VAL A 260 -19.20 0.34 -19.43
C VAL A 260 -17.99 0.27 -20.35
N THR A 261 -17.09 1.24 -20.23
CA THR A 261 -15.70 1.08 -20.70
C THR A 261 -14.88 0.45 -19.58
N LEU A 262 -14.29 -0.71 -19.83
CA LEU A 262 -13.48 -1.44 -18.88
C LEU A 262 -12.01 -1.00 -19.00
N VAL A 263 -11.50 -0.30 -17.99
CA VAL A 263 -10.09 0.11 -17.92
C VAL A 263 -9.32 -0.89 -17.08
N LEU A 264 -8.35 -1.57 -17.69
CA LEU A 264 -7.52 -2.58 -17.01
C LEU A 264 -6.08 -2.09 -16.84
N CYS A 265 -5.60 -2.05 -15.59
CA CYS A 265 -4.19 -2.03 -15.28
C CYS A 265 -3.67 -3.48 -15.32
N ALA A 266 -3.26 -3.93 -16.51
CA ALA A 266 -3.08 -5.34 -16.82
C ALA A 266 -1.62 -5.83 -16.73
N GLY A 267 -0.68 -4.94 -16.33
CA GLY A 267 0.74 -5.29 -16.28
C GLY A 267 1.25 -5.77 -17.64
N GLU A 268 2.05 -6.81 -17.65
CA GLU A 268 2.63 -7.39 -18.86
C GLU A 268 1.59 -7.93 -19.85
N LEU A 269 0.41 -8.32 -19.38
CA LEU A 269 -0.68 -8.80 -20.24
C LEU A 269 -1.15 -7.72 -21.24
N ALA A 270 -0.95 -6.45 -20.95
CA ALA A 270 -1.33 -5.35 -21.84
C ALA A 270 -0.53 -5.34 -23.16
N ASP A 271 0.67 -5.90 -23.17
CA ASP A 271 1.59 -5.93 -24.33
C ASP A 271 1.46 -7.21 -25.16
N THR A 272 0.47 -8.03 -24.85
CA THR A 272 0.19 -9.31 -25.54
C THR A 272 -1.13 -9.23 -26.33
N ASP A 273 -1.52 -10.31 -26.96
CA ASP A 273 -2.84 -10.43 -27.60
C ASP A 273 -3.99 -10.57 -26.60
N PHE A 274 -3.67 -10.71 -25.30
CA PHE A 274 -4.67 -10.93 -24.25
C PHE A 274 -5.82 -9.90 -24.25
N PRO A 275 -5.57 -8.57 -24.34
CA PRO A 275 -6.66 -7.58 -24.34
C PRO A 275 -7.66 -7.79 -25.50
N SER A 276 -7.21 -8.23 -26.66
CA SER A 276 -8.05 -8.49 -27.83
C SER A 276 -8.98 -9.70 -27.66
N THR A 277 -8.68 -10.58 -26.70
CA THR A 277 -9.51 -11.76 -26.37
C THR A 277 -10.65 -11.46 -25.42
N LEU A 278 -10.65 -10.26 -24.81
CA LEU A 278 -11.66 -9.87 -23.81
C LEU A 278 -12.91 -9.32 -24.48
N PRO A 279 -14.11 -9.64 -23.98
CA PRO A 279 -15.35 -9.10 -24.48
C PRO A 279 -15.57 -7.67 -24.00
N GLY A 280 -16.33 -6.88 -24.80
CA GLY A 280 -16.77 -5.54 -24.43
C GLY A 280 -15.82 -4.44 -24.91
N ASP A 281 -15.96 -3.27 -24.31
CA ASP A 281 -15.16 -2.08 -24.60
C ASP A 281 -14.01 -2.01 -23.58
N VAL A 282 -12.80 -2.41 -24.01
CA VAL A 282 -11.65 -2.62 -23.12
C VAL A 282 -10.50 -1.68 -23.48
N VAL A 283 -9.99 -0.96 -22.49
CA VAL A 283 -8.77 -0.18 -22.52
C VAL A 283 -7.78 -0.82 -21.54
N ALA A 284 -6.90 -1.69 -22.04
CA ALA A 284 -5.86 -2.32 -21.23
C ALA A 284 -4.54 -1.58 -21.41
N VAL A 285 -3.87 -1.30 -20.29
CA VAL A 285 -2.56 -0.66 -20.24
C VAL A 285 -1.68 -1.35 -19.22
N ARG A 286 -0.35 -1.25 -19.40
CA ARG A 286 0.62 -1.84 -18.47
C ARG A 286 0.51 -1.24 -17.08
N TYR A 287 0.38 0.08 -17.00
CA TYR A 287 0.23 0.85 -15.77
C TYR A 287 -0.71 2.03 -16.00
N THR A 288 -1.49 2.40 -14.99
CA THR A 288 -2.44 3.50 -15.06
C THR A 288 -2.03 4.66 -14.17
N PRO A 289 -2.27 5.92 -14.56
CA PRO A 289 -2.25 7.06 -13.64
C PRO A 289 -3.50 6.98 -12.73
N GLN A 290 -3.46 6.06 -11.75
CA GLN A 290 -4.61 5.60 -10.97
C GLN A 290 -5.47 6.73 -10.42
N ARG A 291 -4.87 7.77 -9.83
CA ARG A 291 -5.62 8.90 -9.27
C ARG A 291 -6.48 9.60 -10.31
N GLN A 292 -5.93 9.84 -11.51
CA GLN A 292 -6.65 10.50 -12.61
C GLN A 292 -7.74 9.58 -13.20
N VAL A 293 -7.48 8.27 -13.28
CA VAL A 293 -8.48 7.29 -13.72
C VAL A 293 -9.63 7.21 -12.72
N LEU A 294 -9.35 7.24 -11.42
CA LEU A 294 -10.36 7.22 -10.36
C LEU A 294 -11.28 8.45 -10.40
N GLU A 295 -10.80 9.62 -10.82
CA GLU A 295 -11.63 10.82 -11.01
C GLU A 295 -12.74 10.63 -12.06
N ARG A 296 -12.59 9.66 -12.96
CA ARG A 296 -13.52 9.31 -14.03
C ARG A 296 -14.23 7.98 -13.81
N ALA A 297 -13.79 7.20 -12.82
CA ALA A 297 -14.33 5.88 -12.58
C ALA A 297 -15.71 5.93 -11.90
N ALA A 298 -16.66 5.18 -12.45
CA ALA A 298 -17.96 4.95 -11.83
C ALA A 298 -17.90 3.89 -10.72
N ALA A 299 -16.96 2.94 -10.84
CA ALA A 299 -16.67 1.90 -9.85
C ALA A 299 -15.24 1.36 -10.04
N PHE A 300 -14.68 0.73 -9.00
CA PHE A 300 -13.35 0.17 -9.03
C PHE A 300 -13.32 -1.26 -8.48
N ILE A 301 -12.76 -2.18 -9.24
CA ILE A 301 -12.46 -3.56 -8.81
C ILE A 301 -10.97 -3.67 -8.53
N SER A 302 -10.60 -4.03 -7.31
CA SER A 302 -9.22 -4.04 -6.86
C SER A 302 -8.89 -5.25 -5.99
N HIS A 303 -7.60 -5.59 -5.91
CA HIS A 303 -7.11 -6.55 -4.93
C HIS A 303 -7.23 -6.06 -3.46
N GLY A 304 -7.43 -4.75 -3.26
CA GLY A 304 -7.55 -4.16 -1.92
C GLY A 304 -6.22 -3.69 -1.32
N GLY A 305 -5.23 -3.35 -2.14
CA GLY A 305 -4.02 -2.70 -1.62
C GLY A 305 -4.36 -1.35 -0.99
N ALA A 306 -3.69 -1.01 0.13
CA ALA A 306 -4.03 0.15 0.96
C ALA A 306 -4.07 1.47 0.19
N ASN A 307 -3.11 1.73 -0.69
CA ASN A 307 -3.09 2.93 -1.52
C ASN A 307 -4.30 3.00 -2.47
N SER A 308 -4.68 1.86 -3.05
CA SER A 308 -5.84 1.79 -3.94
C SER A 308 -7.14 2.09 -3.22
N VAL A 309 -7.32 1.58 -2.00
CA VAL A 309 -8.49 1.87 -1.17
C VAL A 309 -8.49 3.34 -0.75
N MET A 310 -7.37 3.86 -0.27
CA MET A 310 -7.22 5.26 0.14
C MET A 310 -7.53 6.22 -1.01
N GLU A 311 -6.96 5.99 -2.20
CA GLU A 311 -7.17 6.84 -3.37
C GLU A 311 -8.62 6.76 -3.89
N ALA A 312 -9.23 5.57 -3.92
CA ALA A 312 -10.61 5.39 -4.32
C ALA A 312 -11.60 6.06 -3.34
N MET A 313 -11.38 5.92 -2.03
CA MET A 313 -12.19 6.60 -1.02
C MET A 313 -12.03 8.12 -1.12
N THR A 314 -10.83 8.62 -1.36
CA THR A 314 -10.60 10.05 -1.62
C THR A 314 -11.35 10.53 -2.87
N ALA A 315 -11.34 9.74 -3.93
CA ALA A 315 -12.06 10.05 -5.18
C ALA A 315 -13.60 9.90 -5.07
N GLY A 316 -14.10 9.20 -4.07
CA GLY A 316 -15.52 8.93 -3.91
C GLY A 316 -16.02 7.78 -4.79
N VAL A 317 -15.19 6.78 -5.04
CA VAL A 317 -15.46 5.65 -5.95
C VAL A 317 -15.76 4.39 -5.14
N PRO A 318 -16.94 3.77 -5.29
CA PRO A 318 -17.29 2.51 -4.65
C PRO A 318 -16.44 1.36 -5.21
N MET A 319 -16.11 0.37 -4.35
CA MET A 319 -15.19 -0.68 -4.69
C MET A 319 -15.75 -2.09 -4.50
N LEU A 320 -15.29 -3.00 -5.39
CA LEU A 320 -15.27 -4.44 -5.12
C LEU A 320 -13.83 -4.85 -4.84
N LEU A 321 -13.55 -5.39 -3.67
CA LEU A 321 -12.26 -5.92 -3.33
C LEU A 321 -12.21 -7.44 -3.53
N LEU A 322 -11.13 -7.90 -4.16
CA LEU A 322 -10.79 -9.30 -4.41
C LEU A 322 -9.44 -9.60 -3.75
N PRO A 323 -9.41 -9.77 -2.42
CA PRO A 323 -8.15 -9.94 -1.68
C PRO A 323 -7.43 -11.22 -2.07
N VAL A 324 -6.15 -11.12 -2.42
CA VAL A 324 -5.29 -12.26 -2.81
C VAL A 324 -4.31 -12.61 -1.69
N CYS A 325 -3.63 -11.60 -1.10
CA CYS A 325 -2.60 -11.82 -0.08
C CYS A 325 -2.38 -10.58 0.79
N ASN A 326 -1.39 -10.63 1.68
CA ASN A 326 -0.86 -9.54 2.51
C ASN A 326 -1.93 -8.85 3.39
N ASP A 327 -1.95 -7.50 3.38
CA ASP A 327 -2.87 -6.63 4.13
C ASP A 327 -4.26 -6.50 3.51
N GLN A 328 -4.44 -7.00 2.28
CA GLN A 328 -5.66 -6.81 1.49
C GLN A 328 -6.94 -7.27 2.20
N PRO A 329 -6.95 -8.41 2.95
CA PRO A 329 -8.13 -8.80 3.73
C PRO A 329 -8.47 -7.85 4.87
N VAL A 330 -7.48 -7.15 5.44
CA VAL A 330 -7.70 -6.12 6.45
C VAL A 330 -8.41 -4.92 5.83
N GLN A 331 -7.93 -4.47 4.67
CA GLN A 331 -8.58 -3.41 3.89
C GLN A 331 -10.01 -3.77 3.52
N ALA A 332 -10.23 -5.01 3.06
CA ALA A 332 -11.55 -5.52 2.71
C ALA A 332 -12.52 -5.49 3.89
N HIS A 333 -12.05 -5.92 5.07
CA HIS A 333 -12.84 -5.88 6.30
C HIS A 333 -13.31 -4.45 6.62
N PHE A 334 -12.39 -3.47 6.62
CA PHE A 334 -12.76 -2.09 6.94
C PHE A 334 -13.65 -1.46 5.86
N LEU A 335 -13.42 -1.75 4.58
CA LEU A 335 -14.28 -1.27 3.50
C LEU A 335 -15.73 -1.77 3.64
N GLU A 336 -15.93 -3.06 3.89
CA GLU A 336 -17.26 -3.63 4.10
C GLU A 336 -17.90 -3.12 5.40
N LYS A 337 -17.15 -3.07 6.50
CA LYS A 337 -17.61 -2.50 7.77
C LYS A 337 -18.06 -1.05 7.63
N ALA A 338 -17.34 -0.27 6.83
CA ALA A 338 -17.71 1.11 6.51
C ALA A 338 -18.95 1.22 5.61
N GLY A 339 -19.40 0.13 5.00
CA GLY A 339 -20.49 0.14 4.01
C GLY A 339 -20.11 0.83 2.70
N ALA A 340 -18.81 0.95 2.40
CA ALA A 340 -18.26 1.70 1.27
C ALA A 340 -17.92 0.83 0.05
N GLY A 341 -18.14 -0.47 0.14
CA GLY A 341 -17.88 -1.42 -0.93
C GLY A 341 -18.19 -2.85 -0.54
N LEU A 342 -17.75 -3.76 -1.38
CA LEU A 342 -17.96 -5.20 -1.25
C LEU A 342 -16.61 -5.92 -1.26
N ALA A 343 -16.53 -7.07 -0.61
CA ALA A 343 -15.41 -8.00 -0.75
C ALA A 343 -15.90 -9.38 -1.21
N ARG A 344 -15.09 -10.04 -2.05
CA ARG A 344 -15.35 -11.42 -2.49
C ARG A 344 -14.04 -12.18 -2.52
N ASP A 345 -14.09 -13.48 -2.27
CA ASP A 345 -12.94 -14.36 -2.44
C ASP A 345 -12.71 -14.59 -3.96
N PRO A 346 -11.57 -14.18 -4.51
CA PRO A 346 -11.28 -14.35 -5.94
C PRO A 346 -11.26 -15.83 -6.38
N ARG A 347 -11.01 -16.78 -5.46
CA ARG A 347 -10.96 -18.22 -5.75
C ARG A 347 -12.33 -18.85 -5.98
N THR A 348 -13.38 -18.23 -5.45
CA THR A 348 -14.76 -18.71 -5.56
C THR A 348 -15.66 -17.77 -6.36
N LEU A 349 -15.08 -16.68 -6.92
CA LEU A 349 -15.81 -15.70 -7.70
C LEU A 349 -16.34 -16.34 -8.99
N THR A 350 -17.62 -16.15 -9.27
CA THR A 350 -18.25 -16.54 -10.53
C THR A 350 -18.63 -15.31 -11.36
N VAL A 351 -18.91 -15.50 -12.66
CA VAL A 351 -19.40 -14.43 -13.52
C VAL A 351 -20.69 -13.82 -12.96
N GLU A 352 -21.59 -14.66 -12.44
CA GLU A 352 -22.89 -14.24 -11.87
C GLU A 352 -22.67 -13.38 -10.63
N SER A 353 -21.89 -13.86 -9.66
CA SER A 353 -21.63 -13.13 -8.41
C SER A 353 -20.82 -11.84 -8.63
N CYS A 354 -19.93 -11.83 -9.62
CA CYS A 354 -19.23 -10.62 -10.06
C CYS A 354 -20.18 -9.62 -10.71
N ARG A 355 -21.10 -10.10 -11.56
CA ARG A 355 -22.13 -9.28 -12.22
C ARG A 355 -23.06 -8.63 -11.20
N GLU A 356 -23.51 -9.37 -10.18
CA GLU A 356 -24.32 -8.84 -9.09
C GLU A 356 -23.57 -7.75 -8.30
N ALA A 357 -22.28 -7.95 -8.02
CA ALA A 357 -21.45 -6.95 -7.37
C ALA A 357 -21.30 -5.69 -8.24
N ILE A 358 -21.00 -5.83 -9.54
CA ILE A 358 -20.91 -4.70 -10.47
C ILE A 358 -22.24 -3.93 -10.51
N ALA A 359 -23.38 -4.62 -10.56
CA ALA A 359 -24.70 -3.98 -10.54
C ALA A 359 -24.90 -3.12 -9.27
N GLN A 360 -24.49 -3.61 -8.09
CA GLN A 360 -24.56 -2.86 -6.83
C GLN A 360 -23.65 -1.64 -6.85
N LEU A 361 -22.41 -1.77 -7.35
CA LEU A 361 -21.46 -0.65 -7.44
C LEU A 361 -21.94 0.44 -8.40
N LEU A 362 -22.54 0.04 -9.54
CA LEU A 362 -23.01 0.98 -10.57
C LEU A 362 -24.39 1.55 -10.27
N ALA A 363 -25.12 1.06 -9.25
CA ALA A 363 -26.43 1.57 -8.88
C ALA A 363 -26.35 3.09 -8.59
N PRO A 364 -27.13 3.93 -9.29
CA PRO A 364 -26.98 5.39 -9.22
C PRO A 364 -27.40 5.98 -7.86
N LYS A 365 -28.26 5.28 -7.13
CA LYS A 365 -28.71 5.62 -5.79
C LYS A 365 -28.59 4.40 -4.89
N SER A 366 -27.75 4.45 -3.88
CA SER A 366 -27.58 3.39 -2.91
C SER A 366 -26.95 3.92 -1.62
N SER A 367 -27.23 3.26 -0.50
CA SER A 367 -26.59 3.58 0.78
C SER A 367 -25.06 3.48 0.71
N MET A 368 -24.54 2.58 -0.14
CA MET A 368 -23.10 2.48 -0.40
C MET A 368 -22.54 3.78 -0.99
N ARG A 369 -23.17 4.35 -2.02
CA ARG A 369 -22.72 5.60 -2.62
C ARG A 369 -22.81 6.78 -1.67
N ASP A 370 -23.87 6.84 -0.86
CA ASP A 370 -24.00 7.87 0.18
C ASP A 370 -22.86 7.76 1.18
N ARG A 371 -22.55 6.55 1.62
CA ARG A 371 -21.45 6.29 2.57
C ARG A 371 -20.06 6.58 1.97
N VAL A 372 -19.83 6.19 0.73
CA VAL A 372 -18.60 6.54 -0.02
C VAL A 372 -18.44 8.05 -0.13
N ALA A 373 -19.53 8.80 -0.41
CA ALA A 373 -19.49 10.25 -0.47
C ALA A 373 -19.19 10.89 0.88
N GLU A 374 -19.68 10.34 2.00
CA GLU A 374 -19.33 10.80 3.37
C GLU A 374 -17.86 10.59 3.66
N ILE A 375 -17.33 9.39 3.42
CA ILE A 375 -15.90 9.07 3.60
C ILE A 375 -15.04 9.96 2.72
N SER A 376 -15.43 10.18 1.45
CA SER A 376 -14.70 11.06 0.54
C SER A 376 -14.63 12.50 1.07
N ARG A 377 -15.71 13.03 1.63
CA ARG A 377 -15.69 14.36 2.29
C ARG A 377 -14.73 14.39 3.47
N SER A 378 -14.78 13.37 4.32
CA SER A 378 -13.86 13.23 5.45
C SER A 378 -12.41 13.16 4.97
N TYR A 379 -12.10 12.32 3.98
CA TYR A 379 -10.75 12.19 3.44
C TYR A 379 -10.23 13.50 2.84
N ARG A 380 -11.05 14.18 2.05
CA ARG A 380 -10.68 15.48 1.43
C ARG A 380 -10.52 16.63 2.43
N ALA A 381 -11.12 16.52 3.61
CA ALA A 381 -10.96 17.50 4.68
C ALA A 381 -9.60 17.37 5.41
N HIS A 382 -8.86 16.28 5.18
CA HIS A 382 -7.59 16.00 5.83
C HIS A 382 -6.43 16.02 4.81
N ASP A 383 -5.35 16.71 5.15
CA ASP A 383 -4.06 16.57 4.47
C ASP A 383 -3.17 15.64 5.29
N GLY A 384 -3.35 14.33 5.11
CA GLY A 384 -2.65 13.31 5.90
C GLY A 384 -1.15 13.34 5.69
N ALA A 385 -0.70 13.63 4.48
CA ALA A 385 0.72 13.76 4.17
C ALA A 385 1.37 14.92 4.95
N ARG A 386 0.70 16.08 4.96
CA ARG A 386 1.15 17.27 5.70
C ARG A 386 1.14 17.01 7.20
N THR A 387 0.01 16.52 7.71
CA THR A 387 -0.15 16.23 9.14
C THR A 387 0.90 15.26 9.64
N ALA A 388 1.19 14.19 8.88
CA ALA A 388 2.25 13.24 9.21
C ALA A 388 3.63 13.93 9.20
N ALA A 389 3.94 14.73 8.18
CA ALA A 389 5.21 15.44 8.07
C ALA A 389 5.46 16.37 9.27
N GLU A 390 4.47 17.19 9.64
CA GLU A 390 4.55 18.09 10.79
C GLU A 390 4.75 17.33 12.12
N ARG A 391 4.03 16.22 12.31
CA ARG A 391 4.13 15.41 13.53
C ARG A 391 5.46 14.64 13.62
N ILE A 392 5.98 14.15 12.51
CA ILE A 392 7.30 13.50 12.43
C ILE A 392 8.39 14.51 12.76
N ALA A 393 8.38 15.68 12.12
CA ALA A 393 9.35 16.73 12.37
C ALA A 393 9.31 17.23 13.82
N GLY A 394 8.15 17.22 14.46
CA GLY A 394 7.97 17.60 15.86
C GLY A 394 8.56 16.61 16.89
N LEU A 395 9.00 15.42 16.48
CA LEU A 395 9.67 14.48 17.39
C LEU A 395 11.11 14.87 17.79
N VAL A 396 11.68 15.85 17.10
CA VAL A 396 13.02 16.39 17.38
C VAL A 396 13.03 17.36 18.55
N ALA A 397 11.88 17.93 18.93
CA ALA A 397 11.73 18.95 19.95
C ALA A 397 11.73 18.39 21.38
#